data_86d89bf7e77fdcbb43f3ba809541f649
#
_entry.id   86d89bf7e77fdcbb43f3ba809541f649
#
_cell.length_a   1.000
_cell.length_b   1.000
_cell.length_c   1.000
_cell.angle_alpha   90.00
_cell.angle_beta   90.00
_cell.angle_gamma   90.00
#
_symmetry.space_group_name_H-M   'P 1'
#
loop_
_entity.id
_entity.type
_entity.pdbx_description
1 polymer ?
#
loop_
_entity_poly.entity_id
_entity_poly.type
_entity_poly.pdbx_seq_one_letter_code
_entity_poly.pdbx_strand_id
1 'polypeptide(L)'
;TVFGLFNKSKLKESNRVKIITAFTKELSVDAAIPTSFDAVPVLNNQNATFYYWTGDRGPNDIDHLWDLFESASEYAKTPSDEKRRLVSKYFDLAINLKGNGNSKITMGLYWIAPDVFINLDSRNTWYIYESGKIPFDVVDSLPRIEQKISSDKYFEIAEKLQTYLQSDRTTLKDFKELSFEAWTYSEQVNQEERAAKVQSQRDDKGSALADEDVDTVHYWIYSPGDSACKWDEFYKTGIMAIGWGKIGDLKI
;
A
#
# COMPACT_ATOMS: atom_id res chain seq x y z
N THR A 1 -13.89 -0.70 5.85
CA THR A 1 -14.07 0.48 6.75
C THR A 1 -13.29 0.29 8.05
N VAL A 2 -13.39 -0.87 8.72
CA VAL A 2 -12.70 -1.14 9.99
C VAL A 2 -11.18 -1.02 9.82
N PHE A 3 -10.60 -1.70 8.84
CA PHE A 3 -9.16 -1.63 8.55
C PHE A 3 -8.70 -0.22 8.20
N GLY A 4 -9.46 0.52 7.39
CA GLY A 4 -9.10 1.89 7.04
C GLY A 4 -9.15 2.85 8.24
N LEU A 5 -10.04 2.62 9.20
CA LEU A 5 -10.09 3.37 10.45
C LEU A 5 -8.95 2.98 11.39
N PHE A 6 -8.66 1.68 11.47
CA PHE A 6 -7.61 1.11 12.31
C PHE A 6 -6.21 1.57 11.89
N ASN A 7 -5.96 1.69 10.59
CA ASN A 7 -4.66 2.06 10.03
C ASN A 7 -4.45 3.56 9.81
N LYS A 8 -5.29 4.43 10.39
CA LYS A 8 -5.03 5.87 10.34
C LYS A 8 -3.72 6.21 11.04
N SER A 9 -2.86 6.98 10.37
CA SER A 9 -1.54 7.40 10.89
C SER A 9 -1.60 8.13 12.24
N LYS A 10 -2.72 8.81 12.52
CA LYS A 10 -2.95 9.53 13.78
C LYS A 10 -3.49 8.65 14.91
N LEU A 11 -3.80 7.38 14.66
CA LEU A 11 -4.31 6.48 15.69
C LEU A 11 -3.14 5.92 16.50
N LYS A 12 -3.07 6.27 17.79
CA LYS A 12 -2.02 5.79 18.69
C LYS A 12 -2.11 4.27 18.89
N GLU A 13 -0.99 3.59 19.07
CA GLU A 13 -0.94 2.14 19.32
C GLU A 13 -1.80 1.70 20.48
N SER A 14 -1.78 2.45 21.59
CA SER A 14 -2.65 2.16 22.75
C SER A 14 -4.13 2.13 22.40
N ASN A 15 -4.59 2.93 21.45
CA ASN A 15 -5.97 2.90 20.97
C ASN A 15 -6.21 1.72 20.02
N ARG A 16 -5.22 1.33 19.21
CA ARG A 16 -5.30 0.13 18.38
C ARG A 16 -5.44 -1.12 19.22
N VAL A 17 -4.61 -1.24 20.27
CA VAL A 17 -4.72 -2.35 21.25
C VAL A 17 -6.11 -2.42 21.86
N LYS A 18 -6.67 -1.29 22.34
CA LYS A 18 -8.02 -1.25 22.90
C LYS A 18 -9.09 -1.71 21.90
N ILE A 19 -8.99 -1.27 20.65
CA ILE A 19 -9.94 -1.64 19.60
C ILE A 19 -9.86 -3.14 19.33
N ILE A 20 -8.64 -3.69 19.14
CA ILE A 20 -8.45 -5.13 18.89
C ILE A 20 -8.95 -5.93 20.08
N THR A 21 -8.61 -5.55 21.32
CA THR A 21 -9.08 -6.24 22.53
C THR A 21 -10.62 -6.29 22.59
N ALA A 22 -11.29 -5.21 22.21
CA ALA A 22 -12.75 -5.19 22.16
C ALA A 22 -13.28 -6.14 21.07
N PHE A 23 -12.66 -6.14 19.89
CA PHE A 23 -13.07 -7.03 18.79
C PHE A 23 -12.83 -8.51 19.11
N THR A 24 -11.66 -8.87 19.65
CA THR A 24 -11.36 -10.28 20.00
C THR A 24 -12.35 -10.80 21.03
N LYS A 25 -12.72 -9.97 22.01
CA LYS A 25 -13.73 -10.32 23.01
C LYS A 25 -15.11 -10.51 22.39
N GLU A 26 -15.56 -9.56 21.57
CA GLU A 26 -16.90 -9.59 20.95
C GLU A 26 -17.05 -10.75 19.96
N LEU A 27 -16.00 -11.03 19.19
CA LEU A 27 -16.00 -12.09 18.19
C LEU A 27 -15.52 -13.45 18.73
N SER A 28 -15.25 -13.55 20.05
CA SER A 28 -14.75 -14.77 20.69
C SER A 28 -13.50 -15.33 20.00
N VAL A 29 -12.57 -14.43 19.59
CA VAL A 29 -11.32 -14.82 18.95
C VAL A 29 -10.30 -15.14 20.04
N ASP A 30 -9.84 -16.38 20.09
CA ASP A 30 -8.77 -16.84 21.00
C ASP A 30 -7.40 -16.65 20.34
N ALA A 31 -6.91 -15.41 20.37
CA ALA A 31 -5.59 -15.06 19.85
C ALA A 31 -4.92 -14.00 20.74
N ALA A 32 -3.60 -14.03 20.81
CA ALA A 32 -2.82 -13.03 21.53
C ALA A 32 -3.01 -11.64 20.88
N ILE A 33 -3.20 -10.63 21.72
CA ILE A 33 -3.30 -9.23 21.25
C ILE A 33 -1.91 -8.77 20.81
N PRO A 34 -1.77 -8.25 19.58
CA PRO A 34 -0.48 -7.74 19.09
C PRO A 34 -0.03 -6.52 19.90
N THR A 35 1.27 -6.43 20.14
CA THR A 35 1.92 -5.33 20.86
C THR A 35 2.61 -4.34 19.94
N SER A 36 2.83 -4.67 18.67
CA SER A 36 3.35 -3.80 17.62
C SER A 36 2.43 -3.84 16.40
N PHE A 37 2.37 -2.73 15.68
CA PHE A 37 1.62 -2.56 14.44
C PHE A 37 2.53 -2.12 13.30
N ASP A 38 3.84 -2.31 13.48
CA ASP A 38 4.82 -2.03 12.44
C ASP A 38 4.59 -2.96 11.24
N ALA A 39 4.89 -2.45 10.05
CA ALA A 39 4.67 -3.13 8.78
C ALA A 39 3.22 -3.57 8.47
N VAL A 40 2.24 -3.22 9.30
CA VAL A 40 0.84 -3.42 8.93
C VAL A 40 0.52 -2.59 7.69
N PRO A 41 0.03 -3.20 6.59
CA PRO A 41 -0.27 -2.48 5.36
C PRO A 41 -1.22 -1.31 5.62
N VAL A 42 -0.76 -0.10 5.31
CA VAL A 42 -1.56 1.12 5.49
C VAL A 42 -2.41 1.35 4.25
N LEU A 43 -3.72 1.39 4.43
CA LEU A 43 -4.64 1.76 3.37
C LEU A 43 -4.89 3.27 3.38
N ASN A 44 -4.71 3.90 2.24
CA ASN A 44 -5.25 5.23 2.03
C ASN A 44 -6.78 5.14 1.94
N ASN A 45 -7.48 5.71 2.92
CA ASN A 45 -8.95 5.64 3.00
C ASN A 45 -9.66 6.24 1.77
N GLN A 46 -9.02 7.12 1.04
CA GLN A 46 -9.57 7.70 -0.20
C GLN A 46 -9.50 6.71 -1.36
N ASN A 47 -8.50 5.81 -1.35
CA ASN A 47 -8.23 4.85 -2.42
C ASN A 47 -8.43 3.39 -1.99
N ALA A 48 -8.86 3.15 -0.75
CA ALA A 48 -8.99 1.80 -0.16
C ALA A 48 -10.30 1.10 -0.52
N THR A 49 -11.12 1.68 -1.35
CA THR A 49 -12.38 1.04 -1.75
C THR A 49 -12.11 -0.05 -2.79
N PHE A 50 -12.64 -1.25 -2.54
CA PHE A 50 -12.54 -2.37 -3.46
C PHE A 50 -13.63 -2.32 -4.55
N TYR A 51 -14.65 -1.50 -4.37
CA TYR A 51 -15.76 -1.31 -5.32
C TYR A 51 -16.21 0.16 -5.31
N TYR A 52 -16.82 0.58 -6.39
CA TYR A 52 -17.33 1.94 -6.55
C TYR A 52 -18.78 2.10 -6.06
N TRP A 53 -19.26 3.33 -6.05
CA TRP A 53 -20.65 3.68 -5.72
C TRP A 53 -21.64 3.06 -6.71
N THR A 54 -22.90 2.95 -6.33
CA THR A 54 -23.96 2.24 -7.07
C THR A 54 -24.11 2.72 -8.53
N GLY A 55 -23.75 3.87 -8.93
CA GLY A 55 -23.81 4.34 -10.32
C GLY A 55 -22.58 4.02 -11.17
N ASP A 56 -21.47 3.66 -10.51
CA ASP A 56 -20.16 3.51 -11.15
C ASP A 56 -19.63 2.07 -11.14
N ARG A 57 -20.27 1.17 -10.42
CA ARG A 57 -19.89 -0.23 -10.33
C ARG A 57 -20.76 -1.13 -11.18
N GLY A 58 -20.22 -2.25 -11.62
CA GLY A 58 -20.99 -3.32 -12.25
C GLY A 58 -21.96 -4.00 -11.28
N PRO A 59 -22.99 -4.67 -11.78
CA PRO A 59 -24.02 -5.31 -10.96
C PRO A 59 -23.47 -6.40 -10.03
N ASN A 60 -22.41 -7.09 -10.44
CA ASN A 60 -21.84 -8.25 -9.72
C ASN A 60 -20.49 -7.93 -9.04
N ASP A 61 -20.05 -6.66 -9.02
CA ASP A 61 -18.72 -6.32 -8.49
C ASP A 61 -18.56 -6.73 -7.03
N ILE A 62 -19.61 -6.55 -6.22
CA ILE A 62 -19.59 -6.94 -4.81
C ILE A 62 -19.61 -8.46 -4.65
N ASP A 63 -20.42 -9.15 -5.44
CA ASP A 63 -20.52 -10.62 -5.41
C ASP A 63 -19.17 -11.25 -5.78
N HIS A 64 -18.49 -10.77 -6.82
CA HIS A 64 -17.15 -11.24 -7.20
C HIS A 64 -16.12 -11.06 -6.08
N LEU A 65 -16.20 -10.00 -5.30
CA LEU A 65 -15.31 -9.79 -4.15
C LEU A 65 -15.62 -10.74 -2.99
N TRP A 66 -16.91 -11.01 -2.72
CA TRP A 66 -17.30 -12.01 -1.74
C TRP A 66 -16.94 -13.42 -2.17
N ASP A 67 -17.17 -13.78 -3.42
CA ASP A 67 -16.76 -15.06 -3.99
C ASP A 67 -15.24 -15.27 -3.89
N LEU A 68 -14.44 -14.20 -4.14
CA LEU A 68 -13.00 -14.25 -3.92
C LEU A 68 -12.66 -14.48 -2.46
N PHE A 69 -13.30 -13.76 -1.54
CA PHE A 69 -13.06 -13.91 -0.11
C PHE A 69 -13.38 -15.34 0.38
N GLU A 70 -14.52 -15.87 0.01
CA GLU A 70 -14.96 -17.22 0.39
C GLU A 70 -14.05 -18.28 -0.18
N SER A 71 -13.78 -18.22 -1.49
CA SER A 71 -12.90 -19.19 -2.16
C SER A 71 -11.47 -19.16 -1.62
N ALA A 72 -10.92 -17.97 -1.36
CA ALA A 72 -9.60 -17.81 -0.76
C ALA A 72 -9.55 -18.35 0.67
N SER A 73 -10.58 -18.09 1.47
CA SER A 73 -10.70 -18.61 2.84
C SER A 73 -10.76 -20.14 2.87
N GLU A 74 -11.52 -20.74 1.95
CA GLU A 74 -11.64 -22.19 1.85
C GLU A 74 -10.36 -22.84 1.29
N TYR A 75 -9.69 -22.20 0.32
CA TYR A 75 -8.40 -22.65 -0.18
C TYR A 75 -7.34 -22.61 0.92
N ALA A 76 -7.28 -21.55 1.69
CA ALA A 76 -6.29 -21.40 2.76
C ALA A 76 -6.45 -22.47 3.86
N LYS A 77 -7.68 -22.87 4.19
CA LYS A 77 -7.94 -23.93 5.17
C LYS A 77 -7.54 -25.32 4.68
N THR A 78 -7.80 -25.60 3.41
CA THR A 78 -7.61 -26.93 2.84
C THR A 78 -7.27 -26.79 1.34
N PRO A 79 -5.99 -26.58 0.99
CA PRO A 79 -5.57 -26.41 -0.39
C PRO A 79 -5.93 -27.61 -1.26
N SER A 80 -6.49 -27.38 -2.45
CA SER A 80 -6.71 -28.37 -3.50
C SER A 80 -6.74 -27.67 -4.86
N ASP A 81 -6.51 -28.43 -5.93
CA ASP A 81 -6.55 -27.92 -7.31
C ASP A 81 -7.92 -27.33 -7.68
N GLU A 82 -8.99 -27.93 -7.20
CA GLU A 82 -10.35 -27.44 -7.41
C GLU A 82 -10.57 -26.08 -6.77
N LYS A 83 -10.19 -25.94 -5.48
CA LYS A 83 -10.30 -24.68 -4.75
C LYS A 83 -9.37 -23.62 -5.34
N ARG A 84 -8.16 -24.00 -5.76
CA ARG A 84 -7.25 -23.08 -6.47
C ARG A 84 -7.89 -22.52 -7.73
N ARG A 85 -8.55 -23.35 -8.54
CA ARG A 85 -9.27 -22.88 -9.74
C ARG A 85 -10.38 -21.88 -9.40
N LEU A 86 -11.08 -22.10 -8.29
CA LEU A 86 -12.09 -21.13 -7.83
C LEU A 86 -11.46 -19.78 -7.42
N VAL A 87 -10.41 -19.81 -6.61
CA VAL A 87 -9.66 -18.59 -6.27
C VAL A 87 -9.16 -17.89 -7.52
N SER A 88 -8.56 -18.63 -8.46
CA SER A 88 -8.05 -18.07 -9.72
C SER A 88 -9.15 -17.38 -10.52
N LYS A 89 -10.29 -18.03 -10.68
CA LYS A 89 -11.46 -17.47 -11.38
C LYS A 89 -11.89 -16.13 -10.76
N TYR A 90 -12.07 -16.11 -9.45
CA TYR A 90 -12.57 -14.92 -8.77
C TYR A 90 -11.49 -13.83 -8.59
N PHE A 91 -10.22 -14.21 -8.50
CA PHE A 91 -9.09 -13.29 -8.55
C PHE A 91 -9.09 -12.52 -9.87
N ASP A 92 -9.20 -13.21 -11.01
CA ASP A 92 -9.19 -12.59 -12.32
C ASP A 92 -10.41 -11.68 -12.55
N LEU A 93 -11.56 -12.02 -11.97
CA LEU A 93 -12.71 -11.14 -11.97
C LEU A 93 -12.48 -9.90 -11.09
N ALA A 94 -12.04 -10.10 -9.85
CA ALA A 94 -11.89 -9.01 -8.87
C ALA A 94 -10.78 -8.00 -9.22
N ILE A 95 -9.64 -8.47 -9.75
CA ILE A 95 -8.54 -7.58 -10.13
C ILE A 95 -8.92 -6.68 -11.31
N ASN A 96 -9.84 -7.13 -12.16
CA ASN A 96 -10.32 -6.39 -13.32
C ASN A 96 -11.44 -5.40 -13.00
N LEU A 97 -12.00 -5.41 -11.80
CA LEU A 97 -12.97 -4.41 -11.39
C LEU A 97 -12.36 -2.99 -11.46
N LYS A 98 -13.22 -2.01 -11.72
CA LYS A 98 -12.81 -0.58 -11.80
C LYS A 98 -12.14 -0.17 -10.48
N GLY A 99 -10.94 0.39 -10.58
CA GLY A 99 -10.16 0.87 -9.43
C GLY A 99 -9.44 -0.21 -8.62
N ASN A 100 -9.52 -1.48 -9.02
CA ASN A 100 -8.70 -2.55 -8.48
C ASN A 100 -7.43 -2.77 -9.30
N GLY A 101 -6.49 -3.46 -8.70
CA GLY A 101 -5.20 -3.84 -9.25
C GLY A 101 -4.43 -4.69 -8.26
N ASN A 102 -3.17 -4.98 -8.59
CA ASN A 102 -2.33 -5.90 -7.82
C ASN A 102 -2.32 -5.56 -6.32
N SER A 103 -1.96 -4.33 -5.95
CA SER A 103 -1.81 -3.95 -4.54
C SER A 103 -3.07 -4.17 -3.71
N LYS A 104 -4.25 -3.82 -4.22
CA LYS A 104 -5.49 -3.97 -3.44
C LYS A 104 -5.90 -5.42 -3.28
N ILE A 105 -5.96 -6.15 -4.39
CA ILE A 105 -6.46 -7.53 -4.39
C ILE A 105 -5.52 -8.45 -3.63
N THR A 106 -4.21 -8.35 -3.88
CA THR A 106 -3.23 -9.21 -3.18
C THR A 106 -3.09 -8.86 -1.70
N MET A 107 -3.23 -7.57 -1.34
CA MET A 107 -3.29 -7.16 0.06
C MET A 107 -4.53 -7.73 0.77
N GLY A 108 -5.69 -7.73 0.11
CA GLY A 108 -6.90 -8.34 0.63
C GLY A 108 -6.71 -9.84 0.88
N LEU A 109 -6.11 -10.56 -0.06
CA LEU A 109 -5.79 -11.98 0.08
C LEU A 109 -4.78 -12.23 1.20
N TYR A 110 -3.72 -11.42 1.28
CA TYR A 110 -2.73 -11.49 2.35
C TYR A 110 -3.37 -11.34 3.74
N TRP A 111 -4.36 -10.46 3.90
CA TRP A 111 -5.08 -10.34 5.17
C TRP A 111 -5.96 -11.53 5.50
N ILE A 112 -6.46 -12.25 4.50
CA ILE A 112 -7.22 -13.49 4.70
C ILE A 112 -6.31 -14.59 5.24
N ALA A 113 -5.16 -14.80 4.60
CA ALA A 113 -4.22 -15.84 4.95
C ALA A 113 -2.79 -15.50 4.52
N PRO A 114 -2.01 -14.78 5.35
CA PRO A 114 -0.67 -14.31 5.01
C PRO A 114 0.36 -15.45 4.86
N ASP A 115 0.03 -16.64 5.34
CA ASP A 115 0.88 -17.84 5.16
C ASP A 115 0.70 -18.48 3.76
N VAL A 116 -0.38 -18.12 3.06
CA VAL A 116 -0.75 -18.69 1.75
C VAL A 116 -0.61 -17.68 0.62
N PHE A 117 -1.03 -16.44 0.88
CA PHE A 117 -1.12 -15.39 -0.14
C PHE A 117 -0.09 -14.29 0.11
N ILE A 118 0.73 -14.03 -0.89
CA ILE A 118 1.70 -12.93 -0.84
C ILE A 118 1.03 -11.60 -1.17
N ASN A 119 1.46 -10.53 -0.48
CA ASN A 119 1.10 -9.16 -0.83
C ASN A 119 2.04 -8.61 -1.91
N LEU A 120 1.47 -8.12 -3.02
CA LEU A 120 2.20 -7.47 -4.11
C LEU A 120 1.86 -5.97 -4.18
N ASP A 121 1.96 -5.28 -3.04
CA ASP A 121 1.94 -3.82 -3.02
C ASP A 121 3.27 -3.24 -3.56
N SER A 122 3.35 -1.93 -3.66
CA SER A 122 4.52 -1.25 -4.22
C SER A 122 5.82 -1.56 -3.46
N ARG A 123 5.78 -1.70 -2.13
CA ARG A 123 6.98 -1.98 -1.31
C ARG A 123 7.45 -3.43 -1.49
N ASN A 124 6.53 -4.38 -1.41
CA ASN A 124 6.86 -5.79 -1.63
C ASN A 124 7.34 -6.01 -3.07
N THR A 125 6.67 -5.42 -4.06
CA THR A 125 7.08 -5.53 -5.45
C THR A 125 8.49 -4.96 -5.67
N TRP A 126 8.76 -3.74 -5.16
CA TRP A 126 10.08 -3.15 -5.21
C TRP A 126 11.14 -4.01 -4.50
N TYR A 127 10.83 -4.52 -3.30
CA TYR A 127 11.75 -5.36 -2.55
C TYR A 127 12.10 -6.65 -3.30
N ILE A 128 11.11 -7.29 -3.89
CA ILE A 128 11.28 -8.56 -4.62
C ILE A 128 12.08 -8.34 -5.93
N TYR A 129 11.73 -7.34 -6.71
CA TYR A 129 12.22 -7.22 -8.09
C TYR A 129 13.39 -6.24 -8.27
N GLU A 130 13.53 -5.24 -7.40
CA GLU A 130 14.42 -4.10 -7.66
C GLU A 130 15.42 -3.82 -6.55
N SER A 131 15.16 -4.25 -5.31
CA SER A 131 16.02 -3.92 -4.17
C SER A 131 17.41 -4.61 -4.17
N GLY A 132 17.57 -5.66 -4.97
CA GLY A 132 18.76 -6.52 -4.96
C GLY A 132 18.87 -7.44 -3.74
N LYS A 133 17.84 -7.51 -2.88
CA LYS A 133 17.83 -8.37 -1.69
C LYS A 133 17.44 -9.82 -1.99
N ILE A 134 16.64 -10.02 -3.02
CA ILE A 134 16.33 -11.34 -3.53
C ILE A 134 17.38 -11.71 -4.60
N PRO A 135 17.95 -12.93 -4.58
CA PRO A 135 18.96 -13.34 -5.55
C PRO A 135 18.48 -13.22 -6.99
N PHE A 136 19.35 -12.77 -7.88
CA PHE A 136 19.03 -12.48 -9.29
C PHE A 136 18.40 -13.67 -10.01
N ASP A 137 18.91 -14.88 -9.81
CA ASP A 137 18.37 -16.10 -10.44
C ASP A 137 16.93 -16.41 -9.98
N VAL A 138 16.58 -16.08 -8.74
CA VAL A 138 15.20 -16.17 -8.25
C VAL A 138 14.34 -15.14 -8.96
N VAL A 139 14.76 -13.86 -8.94
CA VAL A 139 14.03 -12.75 -9.58
C VAL A 139 13.81 -13.00 -11.07
N ASP A 140 14.86 -13.44 -11.79
CA ASP A 140 14.81 -13.71 -13.22
C ASP A 140 13.83 -14.86 -13.58
N SER A 141 13.61 -15.77 -12.64
CA SER A 141 12.64 -16.85 -12.77
C SER A 141 11.19 -16.40 -12.60
N LEU A 142 10.95 -15.25 -11.91
CA LEU A 142 9.59 -14.79 -11.62
C LEU A 142 8.90 -14.19 -12.84
N PRO A 143 7.58 -14.35 -12.97
CA PRO A 143 6.80 -13.60 -13.95
C PRO A 143 6.98 -12.08 -13.76
N ARG A 144 7.00 -11.35 -14.86
CA ARG A 144 7.01 -9.88 -14.81
C ARG A 144 5.70 -9.35 -14.21
N ILE A 145 5.82 -8.32 -13.37
CA ILE A 145 4.67 -7.62 -12.81
C ILE A 145 4.05 -6.73 -13.90
N GLU A 146 2.81 -7.02 -14.23
CA GLU A 146 1.94 -6.20 -15.08
C GLU A 146 1.03 -5.33 -14.23
N GLN A 147 0.38 -4.34 -14.81
CA GLN A 147 -0.55 -3.45 -14.11
C GLN A 147 -1.68 -4.22 -13.42
N LYS A 148 -2.14 -5.31 -14.06
CA LYS A 148 -3.08 -6.29 -13.52
C LYS A 148 -2.57 -7.66 -13.90
N ILE A 149 -1.99 -8.38 -12.95
CA ILE A 149 -1.48 -9.74 -13.19
C ILE A 149 -2.64 -10.74 -13.24
N SER A 150 -2.49 -11.80 -14.01
CA SER A 150 -3.40 -12.94 -13.97
C SER A 150 -3.20 -13.78 -12.71
N SER A 151 -4.21 -14.53 -12.35
CA SER A 151 -4.13 -15.48 -11.24
C SER A 151 -3.00 -16.50 -11.42
N ASP A 152 -2.76 -16.97 -12.64
CA ASP A 152 -1.67 -17.91 -12.92
C ASP A 152 -0.31 -17.31 -12.59
N LYS A 153 -0.03 -16.09 -13.05
CA LYS A 153 1.21 -15.37 -12.71
C LYS A 153 1.32 -15.08 -11.22
N TYR A 154 0.22 -14.73 -10.57
CA TYR A 154 0.19 -14.48 -9.12
C TYR A 154 0.59 -15.74 -8.33
N PHE A 155 -0.02 -16.88 -8.65
CA PHE A 155 0.31 -18.14 -7.97
C PHE A 155 1.72 -18.62 -8.32
N GLU A 156 2.18 -18.44 -9.56
CA GLU A 156 3.56 -18.76 -9.94
C GLU A 156 4.57 -17.94 -9.13
N ILE A 157 4.33 -16.64 -8.93
CA ILE A 157 5.16 -15.78 -8.06
C ILE A 157 5.15 -16.30 -6.62
N ALA A 158 3.96 -16.58 -6.09
CA ALA A 158 3.81 -17.07 -4.72
C ALA A 158 4.55 -18.40 -4.50
N GLU A 159 4.41 -19.36 -5.40
CA GLU A 159 5.04 -20.70 -5.31
C GLU A 159 6.57 -20.60 -5.40
N LYS A 160 7.09 -19.82 -6.35
CA LYS A 160 8.54 -19.64 -6.50
C LYS A 160 9.16 -18.93 -5.30
N LEU A 161 8.51 -17.88 -4.79
CA LEU A 161 8.97 -17.20 -3.60
C LEU A 161 8.84 -18.08 -2.35
N GLN A 162 7.79 -18.87 -2.22
CA GLN A 162 7.67 -19.81 -1.12
C GLN A 162 8.78 -20.86 -1.14
N THR A 163 9.12 -21.38 -2.33
CA THR A 163 10.25 -22.30 -2.51
C THR A 163 11.57 -21.63 -2.09
N TYR A 164 11.79 -20.38 -2.47
CA TYR A 164 12.96 -19.61 -2.05
C TYR A 164 13.00 -19.41 -0.53
N LEU A 165 11.88 -19.02 0.09
CA LEU A 165 11.78 -18.80 1.53
C LEU A 165 11.98 -20.07 2.36
N GLN A 166 11.69 -21.24 1.80
CA GLN A 166 11.93 -22.55 2.40
C GLN A 166 13.35 -23.07 2.20
N SER A 167 14.19 -22.38 1.43
CA SER A 167 15.58 -22.79 1.17
C SER A 167 16.56 -22.21 2.18
N ASP A 168 17.77 -22.78 2.24
CA ASP A 168 18.88 -22.27 3.07
C ASP A 168 19.50 -20.97 2.54
N ARG A 169 18.94 -20.39 1.46
CA ARG A 169 19.47 -19.19 0.79
C ARG A 169 18.98 -17.89 1.41
N THR A 170 18.07 -17.96 2.36
CA THR A 170 17.50 -16.81 3.06
C THR A 170 17.22 -17.13 4.52
N THR A 171 17.20 -16.08 5.34
CA THR A 171 16.77 -16.17 6.75
C THR A 171 15.28 -15.96 6.92
N LEU A 172 14.62 -15.42 5.89
CA LEU A 172 13.17 -15.18 5.87
C LEU A 172 12.44 -16.51 5.70
N LYS A 173 11.39 -16.75 6.46
CA LYS A 173 10.72 -18.06 6.54
C LYS A 173 9.38 -18.10 5.81
N ASP A 174 8.71 -16.96 5.74
CA ASP A 174 7.36 -16.87 5.20
C ASP A 174 7.08 -15.48 4.58
N PHE A 175 5.90 -15.32 4.02
CA PHE A 175 5.48 -14.04 3.40
C PHE A 175 5.31 -12.91 4.42
N LYS A 176 5.10 -13.22 5.70
CA LYS A 176 4.99 -12.20 6.76
C LYS A 176 6.35 -11.60 7.05
N GLU A 177 7.37 -12.45 7.21
CA GLU A 177 8.75 -12.00 7.39
C GLU A 177 9.26 -11.25 6.15
N LEU A 178 8.95 -11.74 4.94
CA LEU A 178 9.29 -11.04 3.70
C LEU A 178 8.63 -9.65 3.63
N SER A 179 7.35 -9.55 3.94
CA SER A 179 6.64 -8.28 3.90
C SER A 179 7.13 -7.31 4.99
N PHE A 180 7.49 -7.82 6.16
CA PHE A 180 8.10 -7.03 7.23
C PHE A 180 9.49 -6.51 6.83
N GLU A 181 10.32 -7.36 6.26
CA GLU A 181 11.65 -6.98 5.78
C GLU A 181 11.57 -5.97 4.63
N ALA A 182 10.63 -6.17 3.69
CA ALA A 182 10.38 -5.21 2.62
C ALA A 182 9.99 -3.82 3.17
N TRP A 183 9.16 -3.76 4.20
CA TRP A 183 8.81 -2.51 4.87
C TRP A 183 10.02 -1.90 5.56
N THR A 184 10.74 -2.67 6.39
CA THR A 184 11.91 -2.22 7.16
C THR A 184 12.99 -1.66 6.24
N TYR A 185 13.35 -2.41 5.20
CA TYR A 185 14.37 -1.99 4.25
C TYR A 185 13.96 -0.77 3.44
N SER A 186 12.68 -0.69 3.02
CA SER A 186 12.18 0.49 2.31
C SER A 186 12.20 1.76 3.18
N GLU A 187 11.91 1.65 4.47
CA GLU A 187 12.02 2.79 5.41
C GLU A 187 13.47 3.21 5.62
N GLN A 188 14.40 2.25 5.71
CA GLN A 188 15.82 2.55 5.81
C GLN A 188 16.31 3.32 4.56
N VAL A 189 16.03 2.82 3.35
CA VAL A 189 16.40 3.49 2.10
C VAL A 189 15.81 4.90 2.02
N ASN A 190 14.55 5.06 2.36
CA ASN A 190 13.89 6.37 2.40
C ASN A 190 14.55 7.34 3.41
N GLN A 191 15.01 6.84 4.55
CA GLN A 191 15.73 7.65 5.55
C GLN A 191 17.12 8.08 5.04
N GLU A 192 17.84 7.16 4.42
CA GLU A 192 19.16 7.42 3.81
C GLU A 192 19.05 8.46 2.68
N GLU A 193 18.05 8.35 1.81
CA GLU A 193 17.80 9.33 0.76
C GLU A 193 17.44 10.72 1.30
N ARG A 194 16.63 10.78 2.35
CA ARG A 194 16.30 12.05 3.02
C ARG A 194 17.54 12.68 3.65
N ALA A 195 18.36 11.88 4.33
CA ALA A 195 19.61 12.34 4.93
C ALA A 195 20.58 12.86 3.86
N ALA A 196 20.75 12.13 2.75
CA ALA A 196 21.58 12.56 1.63
C ALA A 196 21.09 13.87 0.99
N LYS A 197 19.77 14.04 0.81
CA LYS A 197 19.19 15.30 0.31
C LYS A 197 19.41 16.48 1.26
N VAL A 198 19.32 16.26 2.57
CA VAL A 198 19.61 17.29 3.57
C VAL A 198 21.09 17.64 3.57
N GLN A 199 21.99 16.65 3.43
CA GLN A 199 23.43 16.88 3.35
C GLN A 199 23.80 17.66 2.09
N SER A 200 23.31 17.27 0.92
CA SER A 200 23.58 17.99 -0.33
C SER A 200 23.11 19.46 -0.27
N GLN A 201 21.97 19.71 0.36
CA GLN A 201 21.49 21.10 0.58
C GLN A 201 22.35 21.89 1.57
N ARG A 202 23.04 21.22 2.51
CA ARG A 202 24.00 21.87 3.43
C ARG A 202 25.32 22.12 2.75
N ASP A 203 25.79 21.20 1.91
CA ASP A 203 27.04 21.34 1.17
C ASP A 203 26.94 22.44 0.11
N ASP A 204 25.79 22.57 -0.55
CA ASP A 204 25.49 23.71 -1.45
C ASP A 204 25.46 25.06 -0.69
N LYS A 205 24.99 25.05 0.57
CA LYS A 205 25.04 26.27 1.42
C LYS A 205 26.41 26.51 2.03
N GLY A 206 27.24 25.51 2.21
CA GLY A 206 28.59 25.61 2.76
C GLY A 206 29.63 26.15 1.78
N SER A 207 29.35 26.11 0.47
CA SER A 207 30.20 26.68 -0.57
C SER A 207 29.95 28.17 -0.85
N ALA A 208 28.91 28.74 -0.25
CA ALA A 208 28.62 30.17 -0.34
C ALA A 208 29.13 30.87 0.92
N LEU A 209 30.44 31.20 0.94
CA LEU A 209 30.95 32.22 1.83
C LEU A 209 30.35 33.58 1.46
N ALA A 210 29.62 34.13 2.41
CA ALA A 210 29.32 35.55 2.58
C ALA A 210 29.00 36.33 1.31
N ASP A 211 27.70 36.50 1.03
CA ASP A 211 27.13 37.81 0.80
C ASP A 211 25.59 37.77 0.81
N GLU A 212 25.03 38.65 1.59
CA GLU A 212 23.74 39.33 1.52
C GLU A 212 22.52 38.58 0.96
N ASP A 213 21.43 38.60 1.73
CA ASP A 213 20.00 38.50 1.32
C ASP A 213 19.74 38.04 -0.11
N VAL A 214 19.99 36.77 -0.40
CA VAL A 214 19.39 36.13 -1.56
C VAL A 214 18.02 35.67 -1.15
N ASP A 215 17.03 36.43 -1.56
CA ASP A 215 15.61 36.12 -1.55
C ASP A 215 15.44 34.67 -2.02
N THR A 216 15.17 33.76 -1.08
CA THR A 216 15.04 32.34 -1.40
C THR A 216 13.76 32.18 -2.16
N VAL A 217 13.83 32.05 -3.48
CA VAL A 217 12.66 31.88 -4.34
C VAL A 217 12.01 30.53 -4.04
N HIS A 218 10.88 30.57 -3.38
CA HIS A 218 10.05 29.39 -3.14
C HIS A 218 9.08 29.20 -4.29
N TYR A 219 9.09 28.01 -4.90
CA TYR A 219 8.15 27.66 -5.95
C TYR A 219 6.96 26.92 -5.34
N TRP A 220 5.76 27.47 -5.57
CA TRP A 220 4.51 26.87 -5.13
C TRP A 220 3.69 26.46 -6.33
N ILE A 221 3.15 25.23 -6.31
CA ILE A 221 2.16 24.80 -7.30
C ILE A 221 0.79 25.20 -6.77
N TYR A 222 0.10 26.03 -7.51
CA TYR A 222 -1.25 26.50 -7.20
C TYR A 222 -2.21 26.19 -8.33
N SER A 223 -3.29 25.47 -8.03
CA SER A 223 -4.33 25.10 -8.98
C SER A 223 -5.67 25.62 -8.48
N PRO A 224 -6.12 26.81 -8.93
CA PRO A 224 -7.35 27.41 -8.45
C PRO A 224 -8.58 26.79 -9.10
N GLY A 225 -9.43 26.19 -8.27
CA GLY A 225 -10.62 25.48 -8.71
C GLY A 225 -10.32 24.09 -9.29
N ASP A 226 -11.36 23.40 -9.69
CA ASP A 226 -11.25 22.07 -10.27
C ASP A 226 -10.54 22.16 -11.63
N SER A 227 -9.45 21.41 -11.80
CA SER A 227 -8.61 21.45 -13.01
C SER A 227 -8.10 22.85 -13.38
N ALA A 228 -7.82 23.69 -12.37
CA ALA A 228 -7.37 25.08 -12.53
C ALA A 228 -8.36 26.00 -13.29
N CYS A 229 -9.65 25.69 -13.32
CA CYS A 229 -10.66 26.45 -14.07
C CYS A 229 -10.79 27.94 -13.68
N LYS A 230 -10.23 28.33 -12.53
CA LYS A 230 -10.21 29.72 -12.05
C LYS A 230 -8.89 30.45 -12.32
N TRP A 231 -7.98 29.83 -13.07
CA TRP A 231 -6.65 30.39 -13.31
C TRP A 231 -6.69 31.78 -13.95
N ASP A 232 -7.43 31.93 -15.06
CA ASP A 232 -7.48 33.18 -15.79
C ASP A 232 -8.11 34.34 -14.99
N GLU A 233 -9.13 34.02 -14.19
CA GLU A 233 -9.78 34.98 -13.30
C GLU A 233 -8.81 35.46 -12.22
N PHE A 234 -8.13 34.54 -11.55
CA PHE A 234 -7.23 34.84 -10.44
C PHE A 234 -5.94 35.51 -10.92
N TYR A 235 -5.42 35.11 -12.06
CA TYR A 235 -4.26 35.72 -12.66
C TYR A 235 -4.51 37.18 -13.05
N LYS A 236 -5.66 37.47 -13.71
CA LYS A 236 -6.04 38.83 -14.12
C LYS A 236 -6.33 39.76 -12.96
N THR A 237 -6.86 39.22 -11.87
CA THR A 237 -7.22 40.02 -10.68
C THR A 237 -6.10 40.11 -9.64
N GLY A 238 -5.01 39.35 -9.82
CA GLY A 238 -3.91 39.31 -8.86
C GLY A 238 -4.28 38.68 -7.51
N ILE A 239 -5.28 37.78 -7.50
CA ILE A 239 -5.81 37.16 -6.31
C ILE A 239 -5.32 35.71 -6.21
N MET A 240 -4.93 35.28 -5.01
CA MET A 240 -4.74 33.91 -4.66
C MET A 240 -5.72 33.56 -3.53
N ALA A 241 -6.65 32.62 -3.75
CA ALA A 241 -7.63 32.21 -2.77
C ALA A 241 -7.59 30.71 -2.51
N ILE A 242 -7.68 30.31 -1.24
CA ILE A 242 -7.79 28.93 -0.81
C ILE A 242 -9.25 28.70 -0.40
N GLY A 243 -9.93 27.77 -1.08
CA GLY A 243 -11.37 27.54 -0.98
C GLY A 243 -11.86 26.86 0.31
N TRP A 244 -11.30 27.20 1.45
CA TRP A 244 -11.75 26.66 2.75
C TRP A 244 -12.61 27.69 3.47
N GLY A 245 -13.85 27.84 3.07
CA GLY A 245 -14.80 28.82 3.57
C GLY A 245 -15.12 28.81 5.08
N LYS A 246 -14.35 28.09 5.90
CA LYS A 246 -14.51 28.03 7.37
C LYS A 246 -13.24 28.34 8.16
N ILE A 247 -12.18 28.77 7.53
CA ILE A 247 -10.89 29.00 8.24
C ILE A 247 -10.82 30.33 8.96
N GLY A 248 -11.72 31.28 8.72
CA GLY A 248 -11.69 32.60 9.35
C GLY A 248 -10.52 33.47 8.87
N ASP A 249 -10.40 34.69 9.44
CA ASP A 249 -9.34 35.64 9.15
C ASP A 249 -7.96 35.11 9.58
N LEU A 250 -7.11 34.78 8.60
CA LEU A 250 -5.68 34.52 8.86
C LEU A 250 -4.98 35.88 8.97
N LYS A 251 -4.92 36.43 10.19
CA LYS A 251 -4.04 37.59 10.47
C LYS A 251 -2.59 37.09 10.45
N ILE A 252 -1.82 37.60 9.50
CA ILE A 252 -0.36 37.51 9.48
C ILE A 252 0.24 38.39 10.54
#